data_ab32ec892ef352a00f1f2177b2b5f63f
#
_entry.id   ab32ec892ef352a00f1f2177b2b5f63f
#
_cell.length_a   1.000
_cell.length_b   1.000
_cell.length_c   1.000
_cell.angle_alpha   90.00
_cell.angle_beta   90.00
_cell.angle_gamma   90.00
#
_symmetry.space_group_name_H-M   'P 1'
#
loop_
_entity.id
_entity.type
_entity.pdbx_description
1 polymer ?
#
loop_
_entity_poly.entity_id
_entity_poly.type
_entity_poly.pdbx_seq_one_letter_code
_entity_poly.pdbx_strand_id
1 'polypeptide(L)'
;RPMNQEEKKYWLALTSIGGLGGNALQALIDAFGEPRKVFSVTFEALCSVPGIGKTIAKRIRDYRDWTRPERDLQYYRKAGIDILTRQDSLYPAPLSHIYDAPPLLFAKGSLQENEKCIAVVGSRMASTYGLFVTERLCRELALHGMTVVSGMARGIDSAAHRGAISGKGRTIAVLGNGLDTVYPPENLSLSRSIAAHGALVTEYPVGTPPRRDHFPARNRIISGMALGVVVVEASERSGSLITARFALEQGREVFAVPGTIDSPGSKGTHKLLRDGAKLVETVNDIFDEIHPHLNGAQPSSPNCVEAEKDVNDGQVPRNRRVELTPDEK
;
A
#
# COMPACT_ATOMS: atom_id res chain seq x y z
N ARG A 1 -19.54 6.35 12.02
CA ARG A 1 -19.82 7.67 12.60
C ARG A 1 -18.54 8.50 12.53
N PRO A 2 -18.56 9.71 11.91
CA PRO A 2 -17.34 10.52 11.88
C PRO A 2 -16.90 10.88 13.30
N MET A 3 -15.60 10.80 13.57
CA MET A 3 -15.02 11.16 14.85
C MET A 3 -15.32 12.61 15.22
N ASN A 4 -15.72 12.83 16.47
CA ASN A 4 -15.85 14.19 17.00
C ASN A 4 -14.47 14.82 17.30
N GLN A 5 -14.43 16.13 17.55
CA GLN A 5 -13.19 16.88 17.78
C GLN A 5 -12.47 16.43 19.06
N GLU A 6 -13.21 16.04 20.07
CA GLU A 6 -12.64 15.57 21.34
C GLU A 6 -11.96 14.21 21.17
N GLU A 7 -12.59 13.27 20.45
CA GLU A 7 -11.99 11.97 20.11
C GLU A 7 -10.67 12.14 19.34
N LYS A 8 -10.65 13.02 18.34
CA LYS A 8 -9.44 13.33 17.56
C LYS A 8 -8.30 13.82 18.44
N LYS A 9 -8.59 14.64 19.45
CA LYS A 9 -7.60 15.11 20.41
C LYS A 9 -6.93 13.96 21.18
N TYR A 10 -7.71 13.00 21.67
CA TYR A 10 -7.17 11.84 22.39
C TYR A 10 -6.36 10.91 21.47
N TRP A 11 -6.80 10.72 20.25
CA TRP A 11 -6.02 9.99 19.25
C TRP A 11 -4.66 10.63 19.00
N LEU A 12 -4.61 11.95 18.79
CA LEU A 12 -3.36 12.69 18.58
C LEU A 12 -2.47 12.65 19.83
N ALA A 13 -3.04 12.69 21.03
CA ALA A 13 -2.29 12.52 22.25
C ALA A 13 -1.60 11.15 22.30
N LEU A 14 -2.30 10.06 21.97
CA LEU A 14 -1.74 8.72 21.92
C LEU A 14 -0.61 8.60 20.90
N THR A 15 -0.74 9.17 19.70
CA THR A 15 0.32 9.15 18.69
C THR A 15 1.59 9.91 19.12
N SER A 16 1.47 10.83 20.08
CA SER A 16 2.61 11.56 20.64
C SER A 16 3.38 10.81 21.73
N ILE A 17 2.85 9.67 22.21
CA ILE A 17 3.50 8.84 23.22
C ILE A 17 4.71 8.14 22.62
N GLY A 18 5.90 8.51 23.05
CA GLY A 18 7.14 7.92 22.54
C GLY A 18 7.21 6.41 22.78
N GLY A 19 7.48 5.65 21.72
CA GLY A 19 7.57 4.18 21.76
C GLY A 19 6.22 3.44 21.62
N LEU A 20 5.10 4.15 21.52
CA LEU A 20 3.80 3.55 21.24
C LEU A 20 3.66 3.37 19.72
N GLY A 21 3.96 2.16 19.23
CA GLY A 21 3.79 1.81 17.81
C GLY A 21 2.34 1.54 17.44
N GLY A 22 2.03 1.51 16.13
CA GLY A 22 0.66 1.38 15.62
C GLY A 22 -0.08 0.15 16.15
N ASN A 23 0.56 -1.02 16.17
CA ASN A 23 -0.05 -2.26 16.67
C ASN A 23 -0.37 -2.19 18.17
N ALA A 24 0.52 -1.61 18.97
CA ALA A 24 0.30 -1.41 20.40
C ALA A 24 -0.80 -0.38 20.67
N LEU A 25 -0.86 0.68 19.86
CA LEU A 25 -1.94 1.67 19.90
C LEU A 25 -3.29 1.01 19.56
N GLN A 26 -3.34 0.19 18.50
CA GLN A 26 -4.55 -0.53 18.14
C GLN A 26 -4.98 -1.50 19.26
N ALA A 27 -4.03 -2.24 19.85
CA ALA A 27 -4.32 -3.13 20.98
C ALA A 27 -4.93 -2.39 22.21
N LEU A 28 -4.49 -1.16 22.48
CA LEU A 28 -5.11 -0.31 23.51
C LEU A 28 -6.56 0.04 23.17
N ILE A 29 -6.84 0.37 21.91
CA ILE A 29 -8.19 0.71 21.46
C ILE A 29 -9.09 -0.54 21.49
N ASP A 30 -8.58 -1.69 21.07
CA ASP A 30 -9.32 -2.96 21.10
C ASP A 30 -9.66 -3.37 22.54
N ALA A 31 -8.73 -3.12 23.49
CA ALA A 31 -8.94 -3.43 24.91
C ALA A 31 -9.91 -2.48 25.62
N PHE A 32 -9.85 -1.18 25.34
CA PHE A 32 -10.60 -0.16 26.10
C PHE A 32 -11.70 0.54 25.28
N GLY A 33 -11.78 0.29 23.97
CA GLY A 33 -12.83 0.77 23.07
C GLY A 33 -12.65 2.20 22.58
N GLU A 34 -12.20 3.12 23.43
CA GLU A 34 -12.10 4.56 23.12
C GLU A 34 -10.74 5.14 23.53
N PRO A 35 -10.16 6.05 22.74
CA PRO A 35 -8.87 6.65 23.06
C PRO A 35 -8.88 7.44 24.39
N ARG A 36 -10.00 8.05 24.73
CA ARG A 36 -10.17 8.76 26.03
C ARG A 36 -9.99 7.82 27.21
N LYS A 37 -10.58 6.62 27.15
CA LYS A 37 -10.53 5.63 28.25
C LYS A 37 -9.10 5.16 28.54
N VAL A 38 -8.23 5.11 27.51
CA VAL A 38 -6.82 4.73 27.68
C VAL A 38 -6.10 5.60 28.72
N PHE A 39 -6.46 6.89 28.81
CA PHE A 39 -5.85 7.81 29.80
C PHE A 39 -6.47 7.73 31.20
N SER A 40 -7.57 7.01 31.38
CA SER A 40 -8.30 6.91 32.65
C SER A 40 -8.17 5.56 33.36
N VAL A 41 -7.70 4.53 32.66
CA VAL A 41 -7.52 3.18 33.26
C VAL A 41 -6.32 3.09 34.19
N THR A 42 -6.25 2.04 35.01
CA THR A 42 -5.14 1.84 35.95
C THR A 42 -3.85 1.46 35.22
N PHE A 43 -2.72 1.63 35.90
CA PHE A 43 -1.41 1.25 35.38
C PHE A 43 -1.33 -0.25 35.07
N GLU A 44 -1.89 -1.07 35.96
CA GLU A 44 -1.95 -2.52 35.80
C GLU A 44 -2.78 -2.93 34.57
N ALA A 45 -3.93 -2.27 34.36
CA ALA A 45 -4.75 -2.50 33.18
C ALA A 45 -4.00 -2.15 31.88
N LEU A 46 -3.23 -1.06 31.85
CA LEU A 46 -2.39 -0.72 30.71
C LEU A 46 -1.32 -1.80 30.46
N CYS A 47 -0.63 -2.25 31.51
CA CYS A 47 0.41 -3.28 31.42
C CYS A 47 -0.13 -4.67 31.00
N SER A 48 -1.41 -4.93 31.14
CA SER A 48 -2.03 -6.19 30.70
C SER A 48 -2.25 -6.26 29.19
N VAL A 49 -2.18 -5.11 28.48
CA VAL A 49 -2.38 -5.06 27.03
C VAL A 49 -1.10 -5.53 26.31
N PRO A 50 -1.20 -6.45 25.33
CA PRO A 50 -0.06 -6.90 24.56
C PRO A 50 0.71 -5.74 23.90
N GLY A 51 2.04 -5.75 24.05
CA GLY A 51 2.90 -4.69 23.50
C GLY A 51 3.03 -3.44 24.39
N ILE A 52 2.33 -3.36 25.52
CA ILE A 52 2.40 -2.24 26.46
C ILE A 52 3.27 -2.62 27.67
N GLY A 53 4.54 -2.25 27.59
CA GLY A 53 5.45 -2.41 28.73
C GLY A 53 5.30 -1.28 29.77
N LYS A 54 5.89 -1.47 30.94
CA LYS A 54 5.84 -0.52 32.07
C LYS A 54 6.23 0.91 31.67
N THR A 55 7.19 1.08 30.75
CA THR A 55 7.65 2.39 30.29
C THR A 55 6.56 3.12 29.49
N ILE A 56 5.88 2.43 28.59
CA ILE A 56 4.79 3.01 27.78
C ILE A 56 3.59 3.30 28.69
N ALA A 57 3.20 2.35 29.56
CA ALA A 57 2.12 2.53 30.52
C ALA A 57 2.35 3.76 31.41
N LYS A 58 3.59 3.96 31.91
CA LYS A 58 3.96 5.14 32.67
C LYS A 58 3.83 6.43 31.85
N ARG A 59 4.31 6.44 30.59
CA ARG A 59 4.19 7.62 29.70
C ARG A 59 2.73 8.00 29.45
N ILE A 60 1.85 7.02 29.28
CA ILE A 60 0.40 7.26 29.13
C ILE A 60 -0.18 7.89 30.39
N ARG A 61 0.10 7.32 31.56
CA ARG A 61 -0.38 7.80 32.87
C ARG A 61 0.12 9.19 33.22
N ASP A 62 1.38 9.48 32.89
CA ASP A 62 2.05 10.74 33.19
C ASP A 62 1.81 11.80 32.10
N TYR A 63 1.01 11.51 31.08
CA TYR A 63 0.76 12.43 29.98
C TYR A 63 0.06 13.70 30.47
N ARG A 64 0.62 14.86 30.19
CA ARG A 64 0.09 16.19 30.62
C ARG A 64 0.06 17.25 29.51
N ASP A 65 0.73 17.01 28.40
CA ASP A 65 0.85 17.99 27.31
C ASP A 65 -0.38 17.99 26.38
N TRP A 66 -1.51 18.41 26.90
CA TRP A 66 -2.76 18.50 26.12
C TRP A 66 -2.77 19.66 25.15
N THR A 67 -1.86 20.62 25.27
CA THR A 67 -1.74 21.76 24.36
C THR A 67 -1.24 21.34 22.99
N ARG A 68 -0.37 20.34 22.92
CA ARG A 68 0.18 19.82 21.66
C ARG A 68 -0.89 19.21 20.76
N PRO A 69 -1.71 18.25 21.19
CA PRO A 69 -2.81 17.72 20.38
C PRO A 69 -3.82 18.79 19.92
N GLU A 70 -4.11 19.79 20.76
CA GLU A 70 -5.00 20.89 20.40
C GLU A 70 -4.41 21.77 19.28
N ARG A 71 -3.14 22.12 19.39
CA ARG A 71 -2.40 22.86 18.36
C ARG A 71 -2.35 22.07 17.05
N ASP A 72 -2.02 20.77 17.11
CA ASP A 72 -1.93 19.91 15.96
C ASP A 72 -3.32 19.77 15.28
N LEU A 73 -4.39 19.64 16.06
CA LEU A 73 -5.76 19.61 15.56
C LEU A 73 -6.16 20.91 14.84
N GLN A 74 -5.77 22.07 15.38
CA GLN A 74 -5.97 23.37 14.73
C GLN A 74 -5.21 23.45 13.40
N TYR A 75 -3.96 22.94 13.36
CA TYR A 75 -3.17 22.87 12.14
C TYR A 75 -3.85 22.01 11.08
N TYR A 76 -4.25 20.77 11.42
CA TYR A 76 -4.93 19.87 10.48
C TYR A 76 -6.18 20.52 9.88
N ARG A 77 -6.99 21.17 10.71
CA ARG A 77 -8.17 21.88 10.24
C ARG A 77 -7.83 23.01 9.25
N LYS A 78 -6.83 23.84 9.58
CA LYS A 78 -6.41 24.95 8.70
C LYS A 78 -5.77 24.46 7.40
N ALA A 79 -5.06 23.34 7.45
CA ALA A 79 -4.39 22.76 6.30
C ALA A 79 -5.30 21.89 5.42
N GLY A 80 -6.58 21.70 5.81
CA GLY A 80 -7.53 20.83 5.11
C GLY A 80 -7.08 19.36 5.15
N ILE A 81 -6.59 18.90 6.30
CA ILE A 81 -6.13 17.52 6.51
C ILE A 81 -7.17 16.79 7.36
N ASP A 82 -7.68 15.70 6.84
CA ASP A 82 -8.56 14.78 7.55
C ASP A 82 -7.76 13.79 8.41
N ILE A 83 -8.33 13.43 9.56
CA ILE A 83 -7.83 12.39 10.45
C ILE A 83 -8.83 11.26 10.39
N LEU A 84 -8.40 10.10 9.89
CA LEU A 84 -9.23 8.92 9.69
C LEU A 84 -8.76 7.77 10.59
N THR A 85 -9.71 7.06 11.18
CA THR A 85 -9.49 5.78 11.87
C THR A 85 -9.98 4.63 11.01
N ARG A 86 -9.65 3.41 11.38
CA ARG A 86 -10.12 2.20 10.69
C ARG A 86 -11.65 2.04 10.67
N GLN A 87 -12.39 2.81 11.47
CA GLN A 87 -13.86 2.79 11.54
C GLN A 87 -14.52 3.82 10.61
N ASP A 88 -13.73 4.75 10.04
CA ASP A 88 -14.26 5.74 9.11
C ASP A 88 -14.47 5.12 7.72
N SER A 89 -15.59 5.45 7.07
CA SER A 89 -15.93 4.92 5.74
C SER A 89 -14.93 5.33 4.65
N LEU A 90 -14.24 6.45 4.81
CA LEU A 90 -13.18 6.92 3.92
C LEU A 90 -11.82 6.26 4.18
N TYR A 91 -11.68 5.48 5.27
CA TYR A 91 -10.46 4.70 5.46
C TYR A 91 -10.44 3.57 4.42
N PRO A 92 -9.35 3.40 3.65
CA PRO A 92 -9.32 2.41 2.56
C PRO A 92 -9.60 1.00 3.08
N ALA A 93 -10.72 0.40 2.65
CA ALA A 93 -11.14 -0.90 3.12
C ALA A 93 -10.08 -2.00 2.94
N PRO A 94 -9.36 -2.11 1.79
CA PRO A 94 -8.28 -3.08 1.66
C PRO A 94 -7.15 -2.88 2.68
N LEU A 95 -6.83 -1.63 3.03
CA LEU A 95 -5.80 -1.30 4.02
C LEU A 95 -6.18 -1.74 5.42
N SER A 96 -7.47 -1.71 5.78
CA SER A 96 -7.94 -2.11 7.11
C SER A 96 -7.70 -3.59 7.42
N HIS A 97 -7.49 -4.43 6.40
CA HIS A 97 -7.32 -5.88 6.52
C HIS A 97 -5.86 -6.33 6.58
N ILE A 98 -4.87 -5.45 6.38
CA ILE A 98 -3.48 -5.87 6.57
C ILE A 98 -3.15 -6.01 8.06
N TYR A 99 -2.20 -6.90 8.38
CA TYR A 99 -1.83 -7.22 9.77
C TYR A 99 -1.45 -5.98 10.60
N ASP A 100 -0.71 -5.06 10.01
CA ASP A 100 -0.19 -3.86 10.64
C ASP A 100 -0.80 -2.58 10.06
N ALA A 101 -2.11 -2.61 9.80
CA ALA A 101 -2.86 -1.45 9.33
C ALA A 101 -2.70 -0.26 10.29
N PRO A 102 -2.38 0.95 9.78
CA PRO A 102 -2.22 2.11 10.63
C PRO A 102 -3.54 2.43 11.38
N PRO A 103 -3.53 2.59 12.70
CA PRO A 103 -4.74 2.95 13.45
C PRO A 103 -5.26 4.34 13.11
N LEU A 104 -4.38 5.23 12.68
CA LEU A 104 -4.70 6.56 12.14
C LEU A 104 -4.08 6.74 10.76
N LEU A 105 -4.83 7.40 9.89
CA LEU A 105 -4.39 7.87 8.59
C LEU A 105 -4.70 9.36 8.47
N PHE A 106 -3.70 10.15 8.10
CA PHE A 106 -3.85 11.57 7.81
C PHE A 106 -3.97 11.73 6.29
N ALA A 107 -4.98 12.45 5.83
CA ALA A 107 -5.26 12.62 4.41
C ALA A 107 -5.44 14.10 4.04
N LYS A 108 -4.81 14.53 2.95
CA LYS A 108 -5.01 15.84 2.33
C LYS A 108 -5.45 15.68 0.90
N GLY A 109 -6.59 16.23 0.54
CA GLY A 109 -7.28 16.01 -0.73
C GLY A 109 -8.58 15.25 -0.50
N SER A 110 -8.96 14.36 -1.40
CA SER A 110 -10.20 13.58 -1.26
C SER A 110 -9.96 12.10 -1.43
N LEU A 111 -10.32 11.29 -0.44
CA LEU A 111 -10.46 9.85 -0.55
C LEU A 111 -11.91 9.50 -0.90
N GLN A 112 -12.13 8.36 -1.52
CA GLN A 112 -13.45 7.87 -1.88
C GLN A 112 -13.71 6.51 -1.21
N GLU A 113 -14.97 6.25 -0.86
CA GLU A 113 -15.37 4.93 -0.39
C GLU A 113 -15.23 3.90 -1.51
N ASN A 114 -14.75 2.71 -1.18
CA ASN A 114 -14.58 1.59 -2.12
C ASN A 114 -13.71 1.93 -3.36
N GLU A 115 -12.74 2.82 -3.21
CA GLU A 115 -11.84 3.24 -4.27
C GLU A 115 -10.99 2.06 -4.75
N LYS A 116 -11.06 1.76 -6.05
CA LYS A 116 -10.32 0.64 -6.67
C LYS A 116 -8.92 1.11 -7.05
N CYS A 117 -7.92 0.59 -6.38
CA CYS A 117 -6.56 1.06 -6.48
C CYS A 117 -5.61 0.02 -7.08
N ILE A 118 -4.69 0.48 -7.93
CA ILE A 118 -3.50 -0.26 -8.36
C ILE A 118 -2.26 0.51 -7.91
N ALA A 119 -1.37 -0.17 -7.23
CA ALA A 119 -0.08 0.41 -6.84
C ALA A 119 0.93 0.28 -7.98
N VAL A 120 1.67 1.35 -8.28
CA VAL A 120 2.72 1.35 -9.28
C VAL A 120 4.00 1.90 -8.65
N VAL A 121 5.04 1.08 -8.61
CA VAL A 121 6.31 1.39 -7.93
C VAL A 121 7.51 0.99 -8.78
N GLY A 122 8.68 1.52 -8.45
CA GLY A 122 9.89 1.13 -9.15
C GLY A 122 11.13 1.94 -8.77
N SER A 123 12.08 2.00 -9.69
CA SER A 123 13.36 2.66 -9.52
C SER A 123 13.21 4.17 -9.33
N ARG A 124 14.00 4.72 -8.39
CA ARG A 124 14.17 6.17 -8.24
C ARG A 124 15.05 6.78 -9.35
N MET A 125 15.89 5.96 -9.97
CA MET A 125 16.75 6.29 -11.11
C MET A 125 16.24 5.51 -12.33
N ALA A 126 15.01 5.80 -12.75
CA ALA A 126 14.36 5.13 -13.85
C ALA A 126 14.95 5.54 -15.20
N SER A 127 14.98 4.60 -16.12
CA SER A 127 15.32 4.85 -17.52
C SER A 127 14.22 5.66 -18.24
N THR A 128 14.54 6.24 -19.39
CA THR A 128 13.54 6.89 -20.25
C THR A 128 12.43 5.92 -20.65
N TYR A 129 12.77 4.66 -20.91
CA TYR A 129 11.80 3.59 -21.17
C TYR A 129 10.87 3.37 -19.97
N GLY A 130 11.44 3.21 -18.77
CA GLY A 130 10.65 3.00 -17.55
C GLY A 130 9.69 4.15 -17.26
N LEU A 131 10.16 5.40 -17.43
CA LEU A 131 9.30 6.59 -17.26
C LEU A 131 8.16 6.60 -18.27
N PHE A 132 8.46 6.38 -19.55
CA PHE A 132 7.47 6.37 -20.62
C PHE A 132 6.41 5.27 -20.43
N VAL A 133 6.83 4.03 -20.15
CA VAL A 133 5.92 2.91 -19.91
C VAL A 133 5.04 3.18 -18.70
N THR A 134 5.62 3.72 -17.62
CA THR A 134 4.86 4.05 -16.40
C THR A 134 3.78 5.10 -16.67
N GLU A 135 4.14 6.21 -17.33
CA GLU A 135 3.17 7.27 -17.62
C GLU A 135 2.04 6.77 -18.52
N ARG A 136 2.36 5.97 -19.57
CA ARG A 136 1.37 5.35 -20.45
C ARG A 136 0.44 4.41 -19.67
N LEU A 137 1.00 3.46 -18.93
CA LEU A 137 0.23 2.46 -18.18
C LEU A 137 -0.69 3.12 -17.14
N CYS A 138 -0.18 4.08 -16.36
CA CYS A 138 -0.95 4.79 -15.35
C CYS A 138 -2.04 5.68 -15.94
N ARG A 139 -1.79 6.28 -17.12
CA ARG A 139 -2.82 7.01 -17.86
C ARG A 139 -3.94 6.08 -18.31
N GLU A 140 -3.63 4.91 -18.83
CA GLU A 140 -4.61 3.91 -19.23
C GLU A 140 -5.39 3.38 -18.04
N LEU A 141 -4.74 3.04 -16.92
CA LEU A 141 -5.43 2.65 -15.66
C LEU A 141 -6.43 3.73 -15.22
N ALA A 142 -6.02 5.00 -15.26
CA ALA A 142 -6.86 6.14 -14.90
C ALA A 142 -8.08 6.29 -15.84
N LEU A 143 -7.90 6.12 -17.15
CA LEU A 143 -8.98 6.14 -18.13
C LEU A 143 -10.02 5.01 -17.90
N HIS A 144 -9.61 3.89 -17.31
CA HIS A 144 -10.49 2.80 -16.91
C HIS A 144 -11.06 2.96 -15.49
N GLY A 145 -10.90 4.13 -14.88
CA GLY A 145 -11.47 4.44 -13.56
C GLY A 145 -10.71 3.85 -12.37
N MET A 146 -9.48 3.34 -12.59
CA MET A 146 -8.63 2.88 -11.49
C MET A 146 -7.87 4.06 -10.88
N THR A 147 -7.74 4.05 -9.57
CA THR A 147 -6.88 5.00 -8.85
C THR A 147 -5.46 4.46 -8.75
N VAL A 148 -4.49 5.26 -9.16
CA VAL A 148 -3.07 4.90 -9.06
C VAL A 148 -2.53 5.27 -7.69
N VAL A 149 -1.97 4.30 -6.96
CA VAL A 149 -1.31 4.51 -5.68
C VAL A 149 0.20 4.40 -5.83
N SER A 150 0.95 5.34 -5.27
CA SER A 150 2.41 5.28 -5.26
C SER A 150 3.01 6.08 -4.10
N GLY A 151 4.33 6.18 -4.03
CA GLY A 151 5.03 6.76 -2.89
C GLY A 151 5.57 8.17 -3.12
N MET A 152 5.29 8.81 -4.25
CA MET A 152 5.79 10.14 -4.63
C MET A 152 7.33 10.27 -4.58
N ALA A 153 8.08 9.16 -4.64
CA ALA A 153 9.52 9.18 -4.79
C ALA A 153 9.92 9.65 -6.21
N ARG A 154 11.21 9.94 -6.42
CA ARG A 154 11.75 10.18 -7.77
C ARG A 154 11.49 9.00 -8.71
N GLY A 155 11.61 9.22 -10.00
CA GLY A 155 11.53 8.16 -11.00
C GLY A 155 10.13 7.61 -11.19
N ILE A 156 9.96 6.31 -11.06
CA ILE A 156 8.72 5.59 -11.38
C ILE A 156 7.52 6.11 -10.58
N ASP A 157 7.66 6.34 -9.28
CA ASP A 157 6.55 6.83 -8.45
C ASP A 157 6.00 8.17 -8.96
N SER A 158 6.90 9.12 -9.26
CA SER A 158 6.51 10.44 -9.81
C SER A 158 5.89 10.32 -11.21
N ALA A 159 6.40 9.42 -12.05
CA ALA A 159 5.85 9.14 -13.39
C ALA A 159 4.44 8.52 -13.27
N ALA A 160 4.24 7.63 -12.31
CA ALA A 160 2.94 7.01 -12.06
C ALA A 160 1.86 8.07 -11.73
N HIS A 161 2.17 8.99 -10.83
CA HIS A 161 1.24 10.08 -10.50
C HIS A 161 0.97 10.99 -11.71
N ARG A 162 2.02 11.37 -12.47
CA ARG A 162 1.85 12.19 -13.69
C ARG A 162 0.99 11.47 -14.74
N GLY A 163 1.22 10.18 -14.95
CA GLY A 163 0.43 9.37 -15.86
C GLY A 163 -1.06 9.37 -15.49
N ALA A 164 -1.41 9.11 -14.24
CA ALA A 164 -2.78 9.13 -13.77
C ALA A 164 -3.44 10.50 -13.95
N ILE A 165 -2.74 11.58 -13.58
CA ILE A 165 -3.25 12.96 -13.73
C ILE A 165 -3.45 13.31 -15.22
N SER A 166 -2.53 12.89 -16.11
CA SER A 166 -2.67 13.11 -17.56
C SER A 166 -3.88 12.38 -18.15
N GLY A 167 -4.25 11.24 -17.57
CA GLY A 167 -5.49 10.52 -17.89
C GLY A 167 -6.75 11.13 -17.25
N LYS A 168 -6.63 12.29 -16.59
CA LYS A 168 -7.72 12.95 -15.83
C LYS A 168 -8.33 12.07 -14.76
N GLY A 169 -7.57 11.08 -14.30
CA GLY A 169 -7.99 10.14 -13.26
C GLY A 169 -7.43 10.51 -11.88
N ARG A 170 -7.65 9.60 -10.96
CA ARG A 170 -7.28 9.77 -9.55
C ARG A 170 -5.94 9.16 -9.22
N THR A 171 -5.25 9.76 -8.26
CA THR A 171 -4.01 9.20 -7.73
C THR A 171 -3.84 9.52 -6.25
N ILE A 172 -3.26 8.58 -5.51
CA ILE A 172 -3.00 8.73 -4.08
C ILE A 172 -1.51 8.52 -3.84
N ALA A 173 -0.89 9.51 -3.19
CA ALA A 173 0.49 9.38 -2.74
C ALA A 173 0.53 9.03 -1.26
N VAL A 174 1.20 7.94 -0.92
CA VAL A 174 1.48 7.56 0.46
C VAL A 174 2.84 8.13 0.84
N LEU A 175 2.95 8.86 1.95
CA LEU A 175 4.17 9.54 2.36
C LEU A 175 4.84 8.86 3.56
N GLY A 176 6.17 8.97 3.65
CA GLY A 176 6.98 8.49 4.79
C GLY A 176 7.33 9.58 5.80
N ASN A 177 6.54 10.67 5.83
CA ASN A 177 6.72 11.83 6.71
C ASN A 177 5.37 12.53 6.92
N GLY A 178 5.33 13.52 7.80
CA GLY A 178 4.13 14.32 8.02
C GLY A 178 3.73 15.15 6.80
N LEU A 179 2.42 15.46 6.66
CA LEU A 179 1.87 16.20 5.52
C LEU A 179 2.25 17.69 5.46
N ASP A 180 2.96 18.17 6.47
CA ASP A 180 3.53 19.53 6.53
C ASP A 180 4.83 19.68 5.75
N THR A 181 5.45 18.55 5.36
CA THR A 181 6.71 18.53 4.61
C THR A 181 6.55 17.74 3.31
N VAL A 182 6.99 18.33 2.18
CA VAL A 182 7.04 17.61 0.89
C VAL A 182 8.41 17.01 0.69
N TYR A 183 8.45 15.71 0.47
CA TYR A 183 9.69 14.99 0.15
C TYR A 183 9.48 14.02 -1.02
N PRO A 184 10.33 14.05 -2.05
CA PRO A 184 11.48 14.96 -2.22
C PRO A 184 11.01 16.39 -2.53
N PRO A 185 11.81 17.45 -2.22
CA PRO A 185 11.39 18.85 -2.34
C PRO A 185 10.99 19.27 -3.75
N GLU A 186 11.63 18.70 -4.77
CA GLU A 186 11.32 18.97 -6.19
C GLU A 186 9.91 18.54 -6.59
N ASN A 187 9.27 17.65 -5.84
CA ASN A 187 7.91 17.18 -6.08
C ASN A 187 6.83 18.09 -5.46
N LEU A 188 7.17 19.31 -5.04
CA LEU A 188 6.20 20.25 -4.46
C LEU A 188 5.01 20.54 -5.39
N SER A 189 5.27 20.78 -6.68
CA SER A 189 4.21 21.00 -7.67
C SER A 189 3.37 19.74 -7.88
N LEU A 190 4.03 18.57 -7.98
CA LEU A 190 3.37 17.29 -8.14
C LEU A 190 2.49 16.97 -6.93
N SER A 191 2.93 17.24 -5.70
CA SER A 191 2.14 17.00 -4.49
C SER A 191 0.83 17.80 -4.47
N ARG A 192 0.86 19.06 -4.95
CA ARG A 192 -0.34 19.89 -5.09
C ARG A 192 -1.29 19.32 -6.14
N SER A 193 -0.76 18.87 -7.27
CA SER A 193 -1.56 18.23 -8.32
C SER A 193 -2.18 16.92 -7.84
N ILE A 194 -1.45 16.10 -7.09
CA ILE A 194 -1.98 14.86 -6.49
C ILE A 194 -3.13 15.18 -5.54
N ALA A 195 -2.96 16.15 -4.64
CA ALA A 195 -4.02 16.55 -3.70
C ALA A 195 -5.27 17.07 -4.41
N ALA A 196 -5.14 17.66 -5.58
CA ALA A 196 -6.26 18.14 -6.40
C ALA A 196 -7.00 17.04 -7.16
N HIS A 197 -6.32 15.93 -7.51
CA HIS A 197 -6.87 14.81 -8.27
C HIS A 197 -7.10 13.53 -7.44
N GLY A 198 -6.84 13.57 -6.16
CA GLY A 198 -6.92 12.44 -5.24
C GLY A 198 -6.50 12.85 -3.86
N ALA A 199 -5.49 12.20 -3.27
CA ALA A 199 -5.05 12.50 -1.92
C ALA A 199 -3.55 12.27 -1.69
N LEU A 200 -3.00 13.01 -0.73
CA LEU A 200 -1.75 12.68 -0.04
C LEU A 200 -2.15 12.01 1.27
N VAL A 201 -1.60 10.86 1.59
CA VAL A 201 -1.89 10.12 2.83
C VAL A 201 -0.61 9.74 3.57
N THR A 202 -0.68 9.68 4.89
CA THR A 202 0.42 9.23 5.73
C THR A 202 -0.10 8.70 7.08
N GLU A 203 0.65 7.79 7.69
CA GLU A 203 0.44 7.39 9.09
C GLU A 203 1.18 8.30 10.09
N TYR A 204 2.06 9.16 9.60
CA TYR A 204 2.92 10.00 10.44
C TYR A 204 2.26 11.35 10.77
N PRO A 205 2.23 11.74 12.06
CA PRO A 205 1.68 13.03 12.45
C PRO A 205 2.52 14.20 11.90
N VAL A 206 1.91 15.38 11.88
CA VAL A 206 2.59 16.65 11.54
C VAL A 206 3.86 16.84 12.36
N GLY A 207 4.90 17.42 11.73
CA GLY A 207 6.22 17.60 12.33
C GLY A 207 7.11 16.35 12.27
N THR A 208 6.65 15.24 11.67
CA THR A 208 7.51 14.06 11.46
C THR A 208 8.38 14.25 10.23
N PRO A 209 9.71 14.34 10.36
CA PRO A 209 10.60 14.52 9.22
C PRO A 209 10.73 13.25 8.38
N PRO A 210 11.14 13.36 7.10
CA PRO A 210 11.45 12.21 6.27
C PRO A 210 12.70 11.48 6.81
N ARG A 211 12.55 10.20 7.16
CA ARG A 211 13.61 9.34 7.66
C ARG A 211 13.77 8.12 6.76
N ARG A 212 14.98 7.58 6.68
CA ARG A 212 15.31 6.44 5.80
C ARG A 212 14.50 5.19 6.15
N ASP A 213 14.25 4.95 7.43
CA ASP A 213 13.49 3.82 7.97
C ASP A 213 11.97 3.94 7.71
N HIS A 214 11.46 5.15 7.55
CA HIS A 214 10.04 5.37 7.28
C HIS A 214 9.61 4.93 5.86
N PHE A 215 10.49 5.05 4.86
CA PHE A 215 10.11 4.73 3.47
C PHE A 215 9.83 3.24 3.25
N PRO A 216 10.66 2.29 3.72
CA PRO A 216 10.31 0.87 3.66
C PRO A 216 9.05 0.53 4.48
N ALA A 217 8.91 1.09 5.68
CA ALA A 217 7.74 0.86 6.53
C ALA A 217 6.44 1.34 5.87
N ARG A 218 6.46 2.53 5.23
CA ARG A 218 5.35 3.10 4.49
C ARG A 218 4.89 2.20 3.33
N ASN A 219 5.78 1.46 2.68
CA ASN A 219 5.46 0.67 1.49
C ASN A 219 4.36 -0.38 1.72
N ARG A 220 4.20 -0.87 2.96
CA ARG A 220 3.08 -1.76 3.32
C ARG A 220 1.71 -1.10 3.16
N ILE A 221 1.65 0.23 3.30
CA ILE A 221 0.42 1.00 3.09
C ILE A 221 0.12 1.13 1.60
N ILE A 222 1.16 1.34 0.75
CA ILE A 222 1.00 1.39 -0.70
C ILE A 222 0.38 0.09 -1.21
N SER A 223 0.97 -1.06 -0.87
CA SER A 223 0.43 -2.37 -1.25
C SER A 223 -0.91 -2.67 -0.58
N GLY A 224 -1.06 -2.28 0.70
CA GLY A 224 -2.28 -2.50 1.48
C GLY A 224 -3.52 -1.81 0.93
N MET A 225 -3.36 -0.64 0.29
CA MET A 225 -4.45 0.09 -0.34
C MET A 225 -4.86 -0.48 -1.70
N ALA A 226 -4.02 -1.31 -2.33
CA ALA A 226 -4.17 -1.72 -3.71
C ALA A 226 -4.71 -3.15 -3.86
N LEU A 227 -5.33 -3.43 -5.00
CA LEU A 227 -5.72 -4.78 -5.44
C LEU A 227 -4.50 -5.55 -5.96
N GLY A 228 -3.52 -4.85 -6.53
CA GLY A 228 -2.27 -5.40 -7.01
C GLY A 228 -1.18 -4.34 -7.10
N VAL A 229 0.07 -4.80 -7.20
CA VAL A 229 1.27 -3.96 -7.25
C VAL A 229 2.03 -4.22 -8.54
N VAL A 230 2.21 -3.20 -9.35
CA VAL A 230 3.01 -3.21 -10.59
C VAL A 230 4.40 -2.68 -10.29
N VAL A 231 5.44 -3.47 -10.57
CA VAL A 231 6.84 -3.06 -10.50
C VAL A 231 7.34 -2.82 -11.92
N VAL A 232 7.66 -1.57 -12.25
CA VAL A 232 8.06 -1.20 -13.62
C VAL A 232 9.55 -1.39 -13.85
N GLU A 233 10.39 -0.87 -13.01
CA GLU A 233 11.84 -1.08 -13.01
C GLU A 233 12.34 -1.31 -11.59
N ALA A 234 13.20 -2.29 -11.40
CA ALA A 234 13.86 -2.58 -10.14
C ALA A 234 15.23 -3.22 -10.36
N SER A 235 16.26 -2.68 -9.74
CA SER A 235 17.50 -3.43 -9.53
C SER A 235 17.29 -4.52 -8.47
N GLU A 236 18.24 -5.46 -8.37
CA GLU A 236 18.17 -6.57 -7.40
C GLU A 236 18.00 -6.13 -5.92
N ARG A 237 18.44 -4.91 -5.60
CA ARG A 237 18.36 -4.34 -4.25
C ARG A 237 17.39 -3.16 -4.15
N SER A 238 16.48 -3.03 -5.08
CA SER A 238 15.51 -1.93 -5.11
C SER A 238 14.53 -2.01 -3.93
N GLY A 239 14.23 -0.85 -3.34
CA GLY A 239 13.18 -0.72 -2.32
C GLY A 239 11.77 -1.08 -2.83
N SER A 240 11.52 -1.02 -4.14
CA SER A 240 10.25 -1.46 -4.74
C SER A 240 10.02 -2.97 -4.61
N LEU A 241 11.07 -3.79 -4.51
CA LEU A 241 10.95 -5.21 -4.22
C LEU A 241 10.43 -5.48 -2.80
N ILE A 242 10.65 -4.55 -1.86
CA ILE A 242 10.04 -4.62 -0.52
C ILE A 242 8.52 -4.44 -0.63
N THR A 243 8.05 -3.52 -1.50
CA THR A 243 6.62 -3.34 -1.75
C THR A 243 6.00 -4.58 -2.38
N ALA A 244 6.67 -5.22 -3.34
CA ALA A 244 6.22 -6.49 -3.93
C ALA A 244 6.11 -7.60 -2.89
N ARG A 245 7.07 -7.70 -1.96
CA ARG A 245 7.01 -8.67 -0.86
C ARG A 245 5.82 -8.41 0.06
N PHE A 246 5.59 -7.15 0.48
CA PHE A 246 4.41 -6.80 1.25
C PHE A 246 3.11 -7.15 0.51
N ALA A 247 3.06 -6.93 -0.80
CA ALA A 247 1.90 -7.30 -1.61
C ALA A 247 1.60 -8.80 -1.50
N LEU A 248 2.61 -9.66 -1.65
CA LEU A 248 2.47 -11.12 -1.50
C LEU A 248 2.01 -11.51 -0.09
N GLU A 249 2.63 -10.95 0.96
CA GLU A 249 2.26 -11.18 2.36
C GLU A 249 0.81 -10.74 2.66
N GLN A 250 0.31 -9.75 1.93
CA GLN A 250 -1.05 -9.20 2.05
C GLN A 250 -2.05 -9.86 1.10
N GLY A 251 -1.65 -10.90 0.32
CA GLY A 251 -2.52 -11.57 -0.65
C GLY A 251 -2.91 -10.68 -1.84
N ARG A 252 -2.03 -9.76 -2.26
CA ARG A 252 -2.23 -8.91 -3.43
C ARG A 252 -1.51 -9.50 -4.65
N GLU A 253 -2.07 -9.28 -5.83
CA GLU A 253 -1.40 -9.64 -7.08
C GLU A 253 -0.12 -8.83 -7.29
N VAL A 254 0.91 -9.49 -7.80
CA VAL A 254 2.19 -8.85 -8.13
C VAL A 254 2.43 -8.95 -9.62
N PHE A 255 2.68 -7.81 -10.22
CA PHE A 255 2.92 -7.63 -11.63
C PHE A 255 4.32 -7.05 -11.86
N ALA A 256 4.96 -7.43 -12.96
CA ALA A 256 6.25 -6.89 -13.33
C ALA A 256 6.30 -6.54 -14.82
N VAL A 257 6.81 -5.36 -15.14
CA VAL A 257 7.05 -4.94 -16.52
C VAL A 257 8.38 -5.53 -16.99
N PRO A 258 8.41 -6.21 -18.16
CA PRO A 258 9.65 -6.75 -18.71
C PRO A 258 10.57 -5.63 -19.18
N GLY A 259 11.86 -5.83 -19.09
CA GLY A 259 12.86 -4.92 -19.60
C GLY A 259 13.97 -5.68 -20.31
N THR A 260 15.00 -4.95 -20.78
CA THR A 260 16.13 -5.57 -21.47
C THR A 260 16.98 -6.42 -20.53
N ILE A 261 17.50 -7.55 -21.00
CA ILE A 261 18.27 -8.50 -20.20
C ILE A 261 19.58 -7.93 -19.65
N ASP A 262 20.14 -6.95 -20.36
CA ASP A 262 21.41 -6.32 -19.99
C ASP A 262 21.24 -5.13 -19.04
N SER A 263 20.00 -4.66 -18.83
CA SER A 263 19.73 -3.53 -17.93
C SER A 263 19.79 -3.93 -16.47
N PRO A 264 20.62 -3.28 -15.64
CA PRO A 264 20.60 -3.49 -14.19
C PRO A 264 19.24 -3.17 -13.57
N GLY A 265 18.49 -2.22 -14.16
CA GLY A 265 17.14 -1.84 -13.74
C GLY A 265 16.07 -2.89 -14.01
N SER A 266 16.37 -3.91 -14.81
CA SER A 266 15.44 -5.01 -15.12
C SER A 266 15.70 -6.28 -14.30
N LYS A 267 16.84 -6.38 -13.60
CA LYS A 267 17.20 -7.60 -12.88
C LYS A 267 16.19 -7.95 -11.78
N GLY A 268 15.67 -6.96 -11.08
CA GLY A 268 14.66 -7.16 -10.03
C GLY A 268 13.29 -7.57 -10.60
N THR A 269 12.83 -6.94 -11.68
CA THR A 269 11.57 -7.31 -12.35
C THR A 269 11.66 -8.68 -12.99
N HIS A 270 12.80 -9.05 -13.61
CA HIS A 270 13.03 -10.39 -14.13
C HIS A 270 13.04 -11.45 -13.03
N LYS A 271 13.56 -11.12 -11.82
CA LYS A 271 13.47 -12.01 -10.68
C LYS A 271 12.01 -12.21 -10.26
N LEU A 272 11.23 -11.13 -10.14
CA LEU A 272 9.81 -11.22 -9.81
C LEU A 272 9.05 -12.10 -10.81
N LEU A 273 9.29 -11.94 -12.12
CA LEU A 273 8.67 -12.76 -13.16
C LEU A 273 9.02 -14.26 -13.00
N ARG A 274 10.29 -14.58 -12.70
CA ARG A 274 10.72 -15.97 -12.43
C ARG A 274 10.10 -16.52 -11.15
N ASP A 275 9.84 -15.67 -10.17
CA ASP A 275 9.23 -16.03 -8.89
C ASP A 275 7.69 -16.11 -8.98
N GLY A 276 7.09 -15.89 -10.17
CA GLY A 276 5.67 -16.05 -10.43
C GLY A 276 4.85 -14.77 -10.53
N ALA A 277 5.47 -13.59 -10.50
CA ALA A 277 4.76 -12.35 -10.80
C ALA A 277 4.22 -12.36 -12.24
N LYS A 278 3.08 -11.72 -12.45
CA LYS A 278 2.46 -11.65 -13.78
C LYS A 278 3.18 -10.62 -14.65
N LEU A 279 3.44 -10.99 -15.91
CA LEU A 279 4.04 -10.09 -16.89
C LEU A 279 3.00 -9.06 -17.33
N VAL A 280 3.39 -7.79 -17.41
CA VAL A 280 2.55 -6.68 -17.87
C VAL A 280 3.18 -5.96 -19.06
N GLU A 281 2.47 -5.97 -20.16
CA GLU A 281 2.74 -5.16 -21.37
C GLU A 281 1.65 -4.12 -21.58
N THR A 282 0.41 -4.45 -21.15
CA THR A 282 -0.79 -3.63 -21.29
C THR A 282 -1.61 -3.62 -19.98
N VAL A 283 -2.58 -2.73 -19.88
CA VAL A 283 -3.51 -2.70 -18.74
C VAL A 283 -4.40 -3.92 -18.69
N ASN A 284 -4.66 -4.58 -19.84
CA ASN A 284 -5.51 -5.79 -19.86
C ASN A 284 -4.87 -6.93 -19.07
N ASP A 285 -3.54 -7.07 -19.10
CA ASP A 285 -2.82 -8.07 -18.32
C ASP A 285 -3.07 -7.89 -16.81
N ILE A 286 -3.30 -6.65 -16.35
CA ILE A 286 -3.66 -6.34 -14.97
C ILE A 286 -5.13 -6.68 -14.73
N PHE A 287 -6.04 -6.27 -15.62
CA PHE A 287 -7.48 -6.48 -15.45
C PHE A 287 -7.85 -7.95 -15.45
N ASP A 288 -7.23 -8.77 -16.27
CA ASP A 288 -7.50 -10.21 -16.35
C ASP A 288 -7.24 -10.90 -15.00
N GLU A 289 -6.22 -10.47 -14.26
CA GLU A 289 -5.91 -11.03 -12.94
C GLU A 289 -6.76 -10.45 -11.81
N ILE A 290 -7.10 -9.15 -11.85
CA ILE A 290 -7.87 -8.52 -10.76
C ILE A 290 -9.39 -8.63 -10.95
N HIS A 291 -9.87 -9.06 -12.12
CA HIS A 291 -11.31 -9.15 -12.43
C HIS A 291 -12.12 -9.92 -11.38
N PRO A 292 -11.67 -11.05 -10.82
CA PRO A 292 -12.37 -11.75 -9.76
C PRO A 292 -12.59 -10.87 -8.51
N HIS A 293 -11.61 -10.03 -8.17
CA HIS A 293 -11.66 -9.12 -7.01
C HIS A 293 -12.57 -7.89 -7.25
N LEU A 294 -12.78 -7.51 -8.52
CA LEU A 294 -13.67 -6.40 -8.88
C LEU A 294 -15.14 -6.76 -8.76
N ASN A 295 -15.49 -8.02 -8.96
CA ASN A 295 -16.87 -8.52 -8.99
C ASN A 295 -17.35 -9.10 -7.64
N GLY A 296 -16.57 -9.00 -6.57
CA GLY A 296 -16.96 -9.47 -5.23
C GLY A 296 -16.99 -11.00 -5.06
N ALA A 297 -16.39 -11.75 -5.99
CA ALA A 297 -16.19 -13.18 -5.81
C ALA A 297 -15.10 -13.43 -4.77
N GLN A 298 -15.46 -14.03 -3.63
CA GLN A 298 -14.45 -14.60 -2.71
C GLN A 298 -13.69 -15.70 -3.48
N PRO A 299 -12.37 -15.81 -3.31
CA PRO A 299 -11.61 -16.92 -3.89
C PRO A 299 -12.19 -18.22 -3.32
N SER A 300 -12.78 -19.04 -4.19
CA SER A 300 -13.12 -20.42 -3.84
C SER A 300 -11.80 -21.12 -3.50
N SER A 301 -11.71 -21.61 -2.26
CA SER A 301 -10.61 -22.49 -1.82
C SER A 301 -10.39 -23.57 -2.86
N PRO A 302 -9.16 -23.93 -3.22
CA PRO A 302 -8.93 -25.05 -4.11
C PRO A 302 -9.48 -26.30 -3.46
N ASN A 303 -10.56 -26.84 -4.03
CA ASN A 303 -11.09 -28.16 -3.69
C ASN A 303 -9.97 -29.16 -3.91
N CYS A 304 -9.52 -29.80 -2.83
CA CYS A 304 -8.83 -31.06 -2.92
C CYS A 304 -9.75 -32.05 -3.63
N VAL A 305 -9.46 -32.33 -4.89
CA VAL A 305 -10.08 -33.43 -5.60
C VAL A 305 -9.49 -34.70 -4.99
N GLU A 306 -10.27 -35.38 -4.17
CA GLU A 306 -10.02 -36.75 -3.77
C GLU A 306 -10.01 -37.61 -5.04
N ALA A 307 -8.88 -38.25 -5.31
CA ALA A 307 -8.74 -39.20 -6.38
C ALA A 307 -9.51 -40.47 -6.00
N GLU A 308 -10.69 -40.65 -6.57
CA GLU A 308 -11.34 -41.96 -6.61
C GLU A 308 -10.54 -42.89 -7.52
N LYS A 309 -10.10 -43.99 -6.92
CA LYS A 309 -9.50 -45.12 -7.62
C LYS A 309 -10.58 -45.89 -8.34
N ASP A 310 -10.69 -45.74 -9.64
CA ASP A 310 -11.31 -46.77 -10.49
C ASP A 310 -10.25 -47.54 -11.26
N VAL A 311 -10.12 -48.78 -10.84
CA VAL A 311 -9.42 -49.84 -11.56
C VAL A 311 -10.30 -50.29 -12.69
N ASN A 312 -9.90 -50.03 -13.94
CA ASN A 312 -10.36 -50.93 -15.02
C ASN A 312 -9.32 -51.07 -16.11
N ASP A 313 -9.18 -52.32 -16.45
CA ASP A 313 -8.24 -53.01 -17.27
C ASP A 313 -8.42 -52.70 -18.78
N GLY A 314 -7.29 -52.64 -19.53
CA GLY A 314 -7.40 -53.04 -20.94
C GLY A 314 -6.95 -52.00 -21.99
N GLN A 315 -5.84 -52.36 -22.63
CA GLN A 315 -5.44 -52.02 -24.00
C GLN A 315 -4.57 -50.79 -24.26
N VAL A 316 -3.30 -51.08 -24.42
CA VAL A 316 -2.22 -50.23 -24.98
C VAL A 316 -2.37 -50.15 -26.50
N PRO A 317 -2.42 -48.97 -27.14
CA PRO A 317 -2.13 -48.84 -28.56
C PRO A 317 -0.64 -48.52 -28.81
N ARG A 318 -0.08 -49.26 -29.74
CA ARG A 318 1.30 -49.20 -30.20
C ARG A 318 1.69 -47.87 -30.79
N ASN A 319 2.93 -47.46 -30.44
CA ASN A 319 3.73 -46.37 -31.04
C ASN A 319 3.66 -46.32 -32.57
N ARG A 320 3.29 -45.16 -33.11
CA ARG A 320 3.68 -44.72 -34.46
C ARG A 320 5.02 -43.99 -34.39
N ARG A 321 6.07 -44.57 -34.97
CA ARG A 321 7.32 -43.88 -35.30
C ARG A 321 7.00 -42.81 -36.37
N VAL A 322 7.40 -41.58 -36.12
CA VAL A 322 7.45 -40.51 -37.11
C VAL A 322 8.81 -40.65 -37.80
N GLU A 323 8.81 -40.96 -39.11
CA GLU A 323 10.01 -40.93 -39.96
C GLU A 323 10.21 -39.47 -40.41
N LEU A 324 11.40 -38.93 -40.13
CA LEU A 324 11.86 -37.63 -40.60
C LEU A 324 12.33 -37.72 -42.05
N THR A 325 11.92 -36.78 -42.89
CA THR A 325 12.33 -36.69 -44.28
C THR A 325 13.78 -36.18 -44.46
N PRO A 326 14.48 -36.47 -45.59
CA PRO A 326 15.93 -36.24 -45.76
C PRO A 326 16.40 -34.78 -45.74
N ASP A 327 15.52 -33.81 -45.72
CA ASP A 327 15.86 -32.38 -45.84
C ASP A 327 15.99 -31.63 -44.49
N GLU A 328 15.93 -32.36 -43.38
CA GLU A 328 16.05 -31.79 -42.02
C GLU A 328 17.33 -32.27 -41.28
N LYS A 329 18.46 -32.37 -42.06
CA LYS A 329 19.77 -32.60 -41.47
C LYS A 329 20.67 -31.40 -41.61
#